data_5989fa5eb899b834e4e2421a44a276dc
#
_entry.id   5989fa5eb899b834e4e2421a44a276dc
#
_cell.length_a   1.000
_cell.length_b   1.000
_cell.length_c   1.000
_cell.angle_alpha   90.00
_cell.angle_beta   90.00
_cell.angle_gamma   90.00
#
_symmetry.space_group_name_H-M   'P 1'
#
loop_
_entity.id
_entity.type
_entity.pdbx_description
1 polymer ?
#
loop_
_entity_poly.entity_id
_entity_poly.type
_entity_poly.pdbx_seq_one_letter_code
_entity_poly.pdbx_strand_id
1 'polypeptide(L)'
;GRWEGRYIKSRSSTGKANYGYVYAKSYREVKAKLISQSSCTSNSVTVDPEISSDQFEQVAMEWFQAICPKVKESTSNKYRNLLSSYILPVFGSKQLRDITHEFIETQCNFFLVSGGLKENGLSSKTVSDILSLIRNVLQFATRNGKAISCDARSIQIKRQTKEMRVLSRAEQEKLCQYL
;
A
#
# COMPACT_ATOMS: atom_id res chain seq x y z
N GLY A 1 -29.67 -18.58 -32.18
CA GLY A 1 -30.17 -17.61 -31.25
C GLY A 1 -29.14 -16.56 -30.93
N ARG A 2 -29.54 -15.33 -30.69
CA ARG A 2 -28.70 -14.18 -30.37
C ARG A 2 -28.96 -13.81 -28.90
N TRP A 3 -27.90 -13.70 -28.11
CA TRP A 3 -28.01 -13.30 -26.69
C TRP A 3 -27.95 -11.79 -26.56
N GLU A 4 -28.81 -11.22 -25.70
CA GLU A 4 -28.85 -9.82 -25.37
C GLU A 4 -28.49 -9.62 -23.90
N GLY A 5 -27.66 -8.64 -23.59
CA GLY A 5 -27.36 -8.18 -22.23
C GLY A 5 -27.69 -6.72 -22.08
N ARG A 6 -28.30 -6.32 -20.97
CA ARG A 6 -28.70 -4.95 -20.66
C ARG A 6 -27.82 -4.43 -19.52
N TYR A 7 -27.33 -3.19 -19.64
CA TYR A 7 -26.57 -2.48 -18.61
C TYR A 7 -27.07 -1.04 -18.45
N ILE A 8 -26.79 -0.42 -17.32
CA ILE A 8 -27.13 0.99 -17.07
C ILE A 8 -26.04 1.87 -17.68
N LYS A 9 -26.39 2.67 -18.69
CA LYS A 9 -25.46 3.60 -19.38
C LYS A 9 -25.29 4.90 -18.62
N SER A 10 -26.35 5.44 -18.04
CA SER A 10 -26.33 6.66 -17.24
C SER A 10 -27.57 6.76 -16.36
N ARG A 11 -27.57 7.65 -15.36
CA ARG A 11 -28.76 8.01 -14.57
C ARG A 11 -29.03 9.50 -14.80
N SER A 12 -30.31 9.84 -15.02
CA SER A 12 -30.73 11.24 -15.08
C SER A 12 -30.70 11.86 -13.69
N SER A 13 -30.64 13.20 -13.63
CA SER A 13 -30.77 13.98 -12.37
C SER A 13 -32.04 13.67 -11.57
N THR A 14 -33.06 13.15 -12.25
CA THR A 14 -34.32 12.67 -11.64
C THR A 14 -34.27 11.21 -11.17
N GLY A 15 -33.08 10.54 -11.17
CA GLY A 15 -32.90 9.16 -10.76
C GLY A 15 -33.27 8.09 -11.79
N LYS A 16 -33.81 8.46 -12.96
CA LYS A 16 -34.23 7.54 -14.02
C LYS A 16 -33.00 6.93 -14.73
N ALA A 17 -32.94 5.59 -14.80
CA ALA A 17 -31.84 4.88 -15.45
C ALA A 17 -32.01 4.84 -16.96
N ASN A 18 -30.95 5.19 -17.69
CA ASN A 18 -30.85 5.01 -19.15
C ASN A 18 -30.04 3.73 -19.42
N TYR A 19 -30.58 2.82 -20.23
CA TYR A 19 -30.04 1.51 -20.48
C TYR A 19 -29.32 1.42 -21.81
N GLY A 20 -28.18 0.72 -21.83
CA GLY A 20 -27.50 0.26 -23.05
C GLY A 20 -27.66 -1.24 -23.21
N TYR A 21 -27.50 -1.71 -24.44
CA TYR A 21 -27.66 -3.11 -24.82
C TYR A 21 -26.40 -3.63 -25.52
N VAL A 22 -26.00 -4.85 -25.20
CA VAL A 22 -24.92 -5.57 -25.89
C VAL A 22 -25.42 -6.89 -26.42
N TYR A 23 -24.96 -7.27 -27.59
CA TYR A 23 -25.39 -8.48 -28.29
C TYR A 23 -24.20 -9.38 -28.61
N ALA A 24 -24.39 -10.70 -28.50
CA ALA A 24 -23.42 -11.68 -28.95
C ALA A 24 -24.08 -13.02 -29.31
N LYS A 25 -23.31 -13.90 -29.94
CA LYS A 25 -23.77 -15.25 -30.31
C LYS A 25 -23.75 -16.21 -29.14
N SER A 26 -22.95 -15.95 -28.10
CA SER A 26 -22.78 -16.81 -26.92
C SER A 26 -23.05 -16.02 -25.63
N TYR A 27 -23.63 -16.69 -24.64
CA TYR A 27 -23.82 -16.16 -23.28
C TYR A 27 -22.49 -15.68 -22.65
N ARG A 28 -21.41 -16.44 -22.86
CA ARG A 28 -20.07 -16.11 -22.34
C ARG A 28 -19.55 -14.78 -22.89
N GLU A 29 -19.78 -14.53 -24.19
CA GLU A 29 -19.39 -13.26 -24.83
C GLU A 29 -20.23 -12.08 -24.34
N VAL A 30 -21.55 -12.27 -24.15
CA VAL A 30 -22.43 -11.22 -23.59
C VAL A 30 -21.96 -10.87 -22.19
N LYS A 31 -21.67 -11.88 -21.35
CA LYS A 31 -21.19 -11.66 -19.99
C LYS A 31 -19.85 -10.93 -19.97
N ALA A 32 -18.90 -11.26 -20.82
CA ALA A 32 -17.62 -10.58 -20.95
C ALA A 32 -17.81 -9.11 -21.39
N LYS A 33 -18.67 -8.86 -22.37
CA LYS A 33 -19.02 -7.49 -22.82
C LYS A 33 -19.74 -6.69 -21.76
N LEU A 34 -20.62 -7.30 -20.96
CA LEU A 34 -21.26 -6.63 -19.82
C LEU A 34 -20.26 -6.20 -18.74
N ILE A 35 -19.29 -7.07 -18.42
CA ILE A 35 -18.24 -6.78 -17.44
C ILE A 35 -17.37 -5.62 -17.93
N SER A 36 -16.95 -5.60 -19.21
CA SER A 36 -16.18 -4.50 -19.79
C SER A 36 -16.95 -3.18 -19.80
N GLN A 37 -18.26 -3.22 -20.06
CA GLN A 37 -19.11 -2.02 -20.04
C GLN A 37 -19.44 -1.55 -18.61
N SER A 38 -19.58 -2.45 -17.64
CA SER A 38 -19.81 -2.07 -16.25
C SER A 38 -18.55 -1.47 -15.61
N SER A 39 -17.37 -1.85 -16.04
CA SER A 39 -16.11 -1.21 -15.64
C SER A 39 -15.99 0.23 -16.15
N CYS A 40 -16.65 0.55 -17.27
CA CYS A 40 -16.71 1.92 -17.80
C CYS A 40 -17.82 2.80 -17.19
N THR A 41 -18.84 2.18 -16.52
CA THR A 41 -20.01 2.91 -15.99
C THR A 41 -19.94 3.18 -14.49
N SER A 42 -18.97 2.62 -13.79
CA SER A 42 -18.78 2.88 -12.34
C SER A 42 -18.02 4.18 -12.04
N ASN A 43 -17.66 4.99 -13.07
CA ASN A 43 -16.96 6.26 -12.88
C ASN A 43 -17.51 7.37 -13.76
N SER A 44 -18.80 7.75 -13.56
CA SER A 44 -19.23 9.11 -13.82
C SER A 44 -19.80 9.75 -12.56
N VAL A 45 -19.05 9.66 -11.47
CA VAL A 45 -18.86 10.81 -10.63
C VAL A 45 -17.87 11.66 -11.40
N THR A 46 -18.22 12.87 -11.74
CA THR A 46 -17.28 13.92 -12.12
C THR A 46 -16.29 14.04 -10.98
N VAL A 47 -15.26 13.21 -11.03
CA VAL A 47 -14.08 13.37 -10.21
C VAL A 47 -13.31 14.44 -10.93
N ASP A 48 -13.26 15.64 -10.35
CA ASP A 48 -12.30 16.64 -10.74
C ASP A 48 -10.95 15.93 -10.90
N PRO A 49 -10.22 16.12 -12.02
CA PRO A 49 -8.95 15.43 -12.27
C PRO A 49 -7.87 15.73 -11.23
N GLU A 50 -8.13 16.67 -10.30
CA GLU A 50 -7.25 17.00 -9.17
C GLU A 50 -7.38 16.05 -7.96
N ILE A 51 -8.49 15.26 -7.84
CA ILE A 51 -8.73 14.42 -6.64
C ILE A 51 -8.07 13.03 -6.76
N SER A 52 -7.78 12.54 -7.96
CA SER A 52 -7.19 11.20 -8.16
C SER A 52 -5.68 11.13 -7.97
N SER A 53 -4.97 12.25 -7.92
CA SER A 53 -3.50 12.29 -7.79
C SER A 53 -2.98 12.20 -6.35
N ASP A 54 -3.87 12.18 -5.35
CA ASP A 54 -3.50 12.25 -3.93
C ASP A 54 -3.67 10.92 -3.18
N GLN A 55 -3.88 9.80 -3.89
CA GLN A 55 -3.86 8.48 -3.27
C GLN A 55 -2.44 8.09 -2.89
N PHE A 56 -2.28 7.52 -1.70
CA PHE A 56 -0.98 7.11 -1.17
C PHE A 56 -0.27 6.11 -2.09
N GLU A 57 -1.00 5.14 -2.67
CA GLU A 57 -0.42 4.13 -3.56
C GLU A 57 0.25 4.77 -4.77
N GLN A 58 -0.42 5.72 -5.43
CA GLN A 58 0.13 6.39 -6.59
C GLN A 58 1.42 7.14 -6.24
N VAL A 59 1.39 7.89 -5.13
CA VAL A 59 2.56 8.65 -4.66
C VAL A 59 3.70 7.74 -4.23
N ALA A 60 3.39 6.61 -3.59
CA ALA A 60 4.38 5.61 -3.20
C ALA A 60 5.08 4.98 -4.41
N MET A 61 4.32 4.72 -5.49
CA MET A 61 4.89 4.22 -6.75
C MET A 61 5.73 5.26 -7.47
N GLU A 62 5.29 6.52 -7.54
CA GLU A 62 6.07 7.64 -8.07
C GLU A 62 7.39 7.81 -7.30
N TRP A 63 7.32 7.79 -5.96
CA TRP A 63 8.49 7.84 -5.10
C TRP A 63 9.43 6.67 -5.35
N PHE A 64 8.89 5.44 -5.43
CA PHE A 64 9.70 4.25 -5.66
C PHE A 64 10.42 4.29 -7.01
N GLN A 65 9.76 4.73 -8.07
CA GLN A 65 10.38 4.92 -9.38
C GLN A 65 11.50 5.98 -9.35
N ALA A 66 11.29 7.07 -8.61
CA ALA A 66 12.28 8.14 -8.48
C ALA A 66 13.52 7.74 -7.66
N ILE A 67 13.38 6.83 -6.68
CA ILE A 67 14.47 6.40 -5.81
C ILE A 67 15.22 5.18 -6.33
N CYS A 68 14.55 4.30 -7.08
CA CYS A 68 15.07 3.03 -7.57
C CYS A 68 16.44 3.16 -8.26
N PRO A 69 16.68 4.11 -9.19
CA PRO A 69 17.97 4.28 -9.85
C PRO A 69 19.07 4.84 -8.94
N LYS A 70 18.73 5.35 -7.75
CA LYS A 70 19.67 6.01 -6.81
C LYS A 70 20.14 5.08 -5.69
N VAL A 71 19.57 3.89 -5.57
CA VAL A 71 19.86 2.94 -4.49
C VAL A 71 20.39 1.63 -5.05
N LYS A 72 21.09 0.85 -4.23
CA LYS A 72 21.54 -0.51 -4.59
C LYS A 72 20.33 -1.41 -4.82
N GLU A 73 20.47 -2.39 -5.70
CA GLU A 73 19.43 -3.35 -6.03
C GLU A 73 18.85 -4.07 -4.79
N SER A 74 19.70 -4.48 -3.85
CA SER A 74 19.26 -5.09 -2.59
C SER A 74 18.37 -4.17 -1.76
N THR A 75 18.64 -2.86 -1.75
CA THR A 75 17.83 -1.86 -1.07
C THR A 75 16.49 -1.65 -1.79
N SER A 76 16.52 -1.58 -3.12
CA SER A 76 15.32 -1.48 -3.96
C SER A 76 14.39 -2.67 -3.74
N ASN A 77 14.94 -3.89 -3.72
CA ASN A 77 14.17 -5.11 -3.45
C ASN A 77 13.57 -5.10 -2.03
N LYS A 78 14.32 -4.64 -1.03
CA LYS A 78 13.80 -4.46 0.33
C LYS A 78 12.63 -3.46 0.35
N TYR A 79 12.75 -2.32 -0.31
CA TYR A 79 11.68 -1.31 -0.37
C TYR A 79 10.44 -1.85 -1.07
N ARG A 80 10.62 -2.55 -2.20
CA ARG A 80 9.52 -3.20 -2.92
C ARG A 80 8.76 -4.17 -2.02
N ASN A 81 9.48 -5.04 -1.31
CA ASN A 81 8.88 -6.02 -0.41
C ASN A 81 8.11 -5.35 0.74
N LEU A 82 8.68 -4.32 1.38
CA LEU A 82 8.01 -3.60 2.46
C LEU A 82 6.77 -2.84 1.97
N LEU A 83 6.85 -2.22 0.78
CA LEU A 83 5.72 -1.55 0.16
C LEU A 83 4.59 -2.54 -0.14
N SER A 84 4.88 -3.62 -0.88
CA SER A 84 3.85 -4.56 -1.34
C SER A 84 3.24 -5.40 -0.21
N SER A 85 4.05 -5.82 0.78
CA SER A 85 3.58 -6.73 1.82
C SER A 85 2.91 -6.04 3.01
N TYR A 86 3.31 -4.82 3.35
CA TYR A 86 2.86 -4.16 4.58
C TYR A 86 2.22 -2.79 4.35
N ILE A 87 2.79 -1.96 3.49
CA ILE A 87 2.38 -0.57 3.38
C ILE A 87 1.16 -0.43 2.46
N LEU A 88 1.23 -0.92 1.23
CA LEU A 88 0.15 -0.74 0.25
C LEU A 88 -1.17 -1.39 0.66
N PRO A 89 -1.23 -2.59 1.27
CA PRO A 89 -2.49 -3.17 1.72
C PRO A 89 -3.24 -2.32 2.74
N VAL A 90 -2.53 -1.51 3.53
CA VAL A 90 -3.10 -0.69 4.62
C VAL A 90 -3.28 0.76 4.22
N PHE A 91 -2.29 1.34 3.56
CA PHE A 91 -2.25 2.77 3.23
C PHE A 91 -2.65 3.08 1.79
N GLY A 92 -2.55 2.10 0.87
CA GLY A 92 -2.65 2.32 -0.57
C GLY A 92 -3.94 3.02 -1.01
N SER A 93 -5.08 2.54 -0.51
CA SER A 93 -6.40 3.09 -0.84
C SER A 93 -6.74 4.43 -0.17
N LYS A 94 -5.91 4.89 0.77
CA LYS A 94 -6.15 6.13 1.51
C LYS A 94 -5.65 7.35 0.76
N GLN A 95 -6.35 8.46 0.94
CA GLN A 95 -5.86 9.75 0.46
C GLN A 95 -4.79 10.28 1.42
N LEU A 96 -3.81 11.02 0.89
CA LEU A 96 -2.71 11.59 1.70
C LEU A 96 -3.20 12.45 2.87
N ARG A 97 -4.30 13.19 2.66
CA ARG A 97 -4.93 14.03 3.69
C ARG A 97 -5.58 13.24 4.83
N ASP A 98 -5.98 11.98 4.58
CA ASP A 98 -6.63 11.13 5.57
C ASP A 98 -5.61 10.35 6.42
N ILE A 99 -4.33 10.40 6.05
CA ILE A 99 -3.25 9.77 6.78
C ILE A 99 -2.83 10.71 7.91
N THR A 100 -3.40 10.49 9.09
CA THR A 100 -3.08 11.25 10.30
C THR A 100 -1.93 10.62 11.08
N HIS A 101 -1.35 11.40 12.00
CA HIS A 101 -0.32 10.90 12.92
C HIS A 101 -0.83 9.69 13.74
N GLU A 102 -2.04 9.82 14.30
CA GLU A 102 -2.69 8.77 15.08
C GLU A 102 -2.90 7.48 14.26
N PHE A 103 -3.31 7.62 12.98
CA PHE A 103 -3.48 6.48 12.10
C PHE A 103 -2.16 5.72 11.89
N ILE A 104 -1.06 6.44 11.62
CA ILE A 104 0.27 5.82 11.43
C ILE A 104 0.72 5.12 12.72
N GLU A 105 0.55 5.76 13.88
CA GLU A 105 0.94 5.19 15.17
C GLU A 105 0.14 3.92 15.49
N THR A 106 -1.17 3.94 15.27
CA THR A 106 -2.05 2.78 15.44
C THR A 106 -1.61 1.61 14.55
N GLN A 107 -1.28 1.88 13.29
CA GLN A 107 -0.81 0.85 12.38
C GLN A 107 0.58 0.31 12.78
N CYS A 108 1.49 1.15 13.25
CA CYS A 108 2.78 0.71 13.77
C CYS A 108 2.61 -0.22 14.98
N ASN A 109 1.70 0.12 15.90
CA ASN A 109 1.39 -0.71 17.05
C ASN A 109 0.75 -2.04 16.63
N PHE A 110 -0.16 -2.02 15.66
CA PHE A 110 -0.73 -3.24 15.08
C PHE A 110 0.36 -4.15 14.49
N PHE A 111 1.30 -3.60 13.73
CA PHE A 111 2.40 -4.37 13.17
C PHE A 111 3.31 -4.98 14.24
N LEU A 112 3.51 -4.30 15.37
CA LEU A 112 4.29 -4.84 16.50
C LEU A 112 3.60 -6.02 17.18
N VAL A 113 2.26 -6.05 17.20
CA VAL A 113 1.49 -7.08 17.92
C VAL A 113 1.09 -8.24 17.01
N SER A 114 0.61 -7.96 15.79
CA SER A 114 -0.06 -8.94 14.93
C SER A 114 0.40 -8.93 13.46
N GLY A 115 1.38 -8.10 13.09
CA GLY A 115 1.76 -7.88 11.69
C GLY A 115 2.59 -8.97 11.02
N GLY A 116 2.93 -10.06 11.71
CA GLY A 116 3.79 -11.14 11.20
C GLY A 116 3.01 -12.30 10.57
N LEU A 117 3.68 -13.09 9.74
CA LEU A 117 3.12 -14.26 9.02
C LEU A 117 2.59 -15.39 9.92
N LYS A 118 2.89 -15.40 11.22
CA LYS A 118 2.53 -16.45 12.19
C LYS A 118 1.76 -15.89 13.39
N GLU A 119 0.94 -14.85 13.19
CA GLU A 119 0.24 -14.14 14.27
C GLU A 119 1.18 -13.53 15.33
N ASN A 120 2.48 -13.64 15.14
CA ASN A 120 3.49 -12.95 15.92
C ASN A 120 3.74 -11.58 15.33
N GLY A 121 3.91 -10.56 16.17
CA GLY A 121 4.24 -9.22 15.73
C GLY A 121 5.55 -9.14 14.94
N LEU A 122 5.69 -8.10 14.15
CA LEU A 122 6.95 -7.81 13.47
C LEU A 122 8.00 -7.31 14.47
N SER A 123 9.27 -7.53 14.15
CA SER A 123 10.35 -6.97 14.95
C SER A 123 10.31 -5.44 14.95
N SER A 124 10.69 -4.81 16.06
CA SER A 124 10.78 -3.35 16.17
C SER A 124 11.66 -2.73 15.07
N LYS A 125 12.67 -3.48 14.58
CA LYS A 125 13.51 -3.09 13.46
C LYS A 125 12.71 -3.01 12.15
N THR A 126 11.91 -4.03 11.85
CA THR A 126 11.07 -4.07 10.64
C THR A 126 10.03 -2.97 10.65
N VAL A 127 9.36 -2.75 11.78
CA VAL A 127 8.37 -1.66 11.92
C VAL A 127 9.03 -0.29 11.80
N SER A 128 10.25 -0.11 12.32
CA SER A 128 11.03 1.11 12.13
C SER A 128 11.40 1.35 10.66
N ASP A 129 11.72 0.29 9.91
CA ASP A 129 12.00 0.38 8.48
C ASP A 129 10.72 0.75 7.68
N ILE A 130 9.57 0.17 8.02
CA ILE A 130 8.25 0.51 7.45
C ILE A 130 7.94 1.99 7.70
N LEU A 131 8.06 2.45 8.96
CA LEU A 131 7.82 3.84 9.32
C LEU A 131 8.75 4.81 8.57
N SER A 132 10.02 4.44 8.40
CA SER A 132 10.98 5.23 7.64
C SER A 132 10.58 5.36 6.17
N LEU A 133 10.04 4.28 5.57
CA LEU A 133 9.51 4.30 4.21
C LEU A 133 8.29 5.21 4.08
N ILE A 134 7.32 5.09 4.98
CA ILE A 134 6.13 5.96 5.01
C ILE A 134 6.55 7.44 5.08
N ARG A 135 7.50 7.77 5.94
CA ARG A 135 8.06 9.13 6.06
C ARG A 135 8.67 9.63 4.75
N ASN A 136 9.43 8.78 4.07
CA ASN A 136 10.05 9.14 2.80
C ASN A 136 9.02 9.41 1.71
N VAL A 137 7.95 8.60 1.64
CA VAL A 137 6.83 8.80 0.69
C VAL A 137 6.10 10.11 1.00
N LEU A 138 5.75 10.35 2.27
CA LEU A 138 5.09 11.59 2.68
C LEU A 138 5.98 12.83 2.41
N GLN A 139 7.27 12.75 2.70
CA GLN A 139 8.20 13.83 2.40
C GLN A 139 8.31 14.10 0.89
N PHE A 140 8.28 13.06 0.07
CA PHE A 140 8.26 13.20 -1.38
C PHE A 140 6.95 13.88 -1.84
N ALA A 141 5.82 13.50 -1.28
CA ALA A 141 4.53 14.14 -1.56
C ALA A 141 4.55 15.64 -1.19
N THR A 142 5.09 16.01 -0.02
CA THR A 142 5.24 17.42 0.39
C THR A 142 6.10 18.21 -0.59
N ARG A 143 7.22 17.63 -1.04
CA ARG A 143 8.10 18.30 -2.02
C ARG A 143 7.42 18.52 -3.37
N ASN A 144 6.48 17.66 -3.74
CA ASN A 144 5.69 17.78 -4.96
C ASN A 144 4.42 18.64 -4.77
N GLY A 145 4.30 19.35 -3.65
CA GLY A 145 3.19 20.26 -3.39
C GLY A 145 1.86 19.59 -3.03
N LYS A 146 1.85 18.27 -2.75
CA LYS A 146 0.64 17.55 -2.36
C LYS A 146 0.28 17.85 -0.91
N ALA A 147 -1.02 18.01 -0.62
CA ALA A 147 -1.50 18.30 0.73
C ALA A 147 -1.37 17.08 1.65
N ILE A 148 -0.70 17.23 2.78
CA ILE A 148 -0.50 16.21 3.79
C ILE A 148 -1.01 16.72 5.14
N SER A 149 -1.74 15.86 5.87
CA SER A 149 -2.31 16.20 7.18
C SER A 149 -1.34 15.99 8.34
N CYS A 150 -0.24 15.23 8.17
CA CYS A 150 0.62 14.90 9.30
C CYS A 150 2.12 14.98 9.01
N ASP A 151 2.87 15.35 10.07
CA ASP A 151 4.31 15.16 10.11
C ASP A 151 4.64 13.87 10.87
N ALA A 152 4.95 12.81 10.11
CA ALA A 152 5.30 11.50 10.67
C ALA A 152 6.67 11.47 11.36
N ARG A 153 7.40 12.59 11.45
CA ARG A 153 8.74 12.65 12.06
C ARG A 153 8.72 12.45 13.57
N SER A 154 7.63 12.86 14.23
CA SER A 154 7.48 12.78 15.69
C SER A 154 7.23 11.36 16.22
N ILE A 155 6.79 10.42 15.36
CA ILE A 155 6.50 9.05 15.77
C ILE A 155 7.83 8.30 16.03
N GLN A 156 8.00 7.76 17.22
CA GLN A 156 9.19 7.00 17.60
C GLN A 156 8.80 5.57 18.01
N ILE A 157 9.51 4.58 17.48
CA ILE A 157 9.35 3.18 17.86
C ILE A 157 10.47 2.83 18.82
N LYS A 158 10.12 2.39 20.04
CA LYS A 158 11.10 1.90 21.00
C LYS A 158 11.78 0.64 20.44
N ARG A 159 13.09 0.71 20.23
CA ARG A 159 13.88 -0.45 19.82
C ARG A 159 14.14 -1.34 21.01
N GLN A 160 13.76 -2.59 20.90
CA GLN A 160 14.22 -3.61 21.83
C GLN A 160 15.61 -4.05 21.33
N THR A 161 16.64 -3.62 22.03
CA THR A 161 18.00 -4.15 21.83
C THR A 161 18.07 -5.52 22.49
N LYS A 162 18.18 -6.57 21.68
CA LYS A 162 18.51 -7.89 22.20
C LYS A 162 20.01 -7.92 22.43
N GLU A 163 20.43 -8.05 23.68
CA GLU A 163 21.85 -8.25 23.98
C GLU A 163 22.34 -9.53 23.29
N MET A 164 23.43 -9.41 22.55
CA MET A 164 24.06 -10.58 21.95
C MET A 164 24.81 -11.33 23.06
N ARG A 165 24.48 -12.62 23.18
CA ARG A 165 25.24 -13.49 24.08
C ARG A 165 26.67 -13.58 23.57
N VAL A 166 27.60 -13.20 24.42
CA VAL A 166 29.04 -13.40 24.19
C VAL A 166 29.42 -14.76 24.77
N LEU A 167 30.25 -15.50 24.06
CA LEU A 167 30.80 -16.77 24.57
C LEU A 167 31.62 -16.51 25.84
N SER A 168 31.34 -17.26 26.89
CA SER A 168 32.16 -17.25 28.10
C SER A 168 33.55 -17.82 27.79
N ARG A 169 34.56 -17.48 28.60
CA ARG A 169 35.91 -17.96 28.44
C ARG A 169 35.99 -19.50 28.41
N ALA A 170 35.23 -20.18 29.23
CA ALA A 170 35.14 -21.63 29.24
C ALA A 170 34.52 -22.22 27.95
N GLU A 171 33.55 -21.54 27.34
CA GLU A 171 32.99 -21.92 26.03
C GLU A 171 33.98 -21.69 24.90
N GLN A 172 34.76 -20.62 24.96
CA GLN A 172 35.83 -20.36 23.99
C GLN A 172 36.94 -21.43 24.08
N GLU A 173 37.37 -21.79 25.30
CA GLU A 173 38.36 -22.84 25.52
C GLU A 173 37.89 -24.20 24.96
N LYS A 174 36.62 -24.57 25.22
CA LYS A 174 36.03 -25.76 24.63
C LYS A 174 36.03 -25.73 23.09
N LEU A 175 35.68 -24.59 22.48
CA LEU A 175 35.68 -24.45 21.05
C LEU A 175 37.09 -24.60 20.44
N CYS A 176 38.12 -24.09 21.10
CA CYS A 176 39.49 -24.26 20.69
C CYS A 176 40.05 -25.70 20.83
N GLN A 177 39.46 -26.53 21.69
CA GLN A 177 39.82 -27.94 21.82
C GLN A 177 39.22 -28.83 20.71
N TYR A 178 38.18 -28.35 19.99
CA TYR A 178 37.54 -29.05 18.86
C TYR A 178 38.06 -28.62 17.48
N LEU A 179 38.95 -27.62 17.42
CA LEU A 179 39.59 -27.16 16.19
C LEU A 179 41.03 -27.73 16.10
#